data_32b4c7a8d3ff7f21866f975d4d2f8917
#
_entry.id   32b4c7a8d3ff7f21866f975d4d2f8917
#
_cell.length_a   1.000
_cell.length_b   1.000
_cell.length_c   1.000
_cell.angle_alpha   90.00
_cell.angle_beta   90.00
_cell.angle_gamma   90.00
#
_symmetry.space_group_name_H-M   'P 1'
#
loop_
_entity.id
_entity.type
_entity.pdbx_description
1 polymer ?
#
loop_
_entity_poly.entity_id
_entity_poly.type
_entity_poly.pdbx_seq_one_letter_code
_entity_poly.pdbx_strand_id
1 'polypeptide(L)'
;MKSDNNENFYLNKLVKSINTQVENFNGVAGVSIKDLTTGWYYGINDELIFPTASSIKISILLKLIESSEASKLNLLKNIEITEEMKSRGSGVIHKMNGTINLTVENLAILMINLSDNTATNLCIDIAGQDEVNKMLEDYEFVSMRLNRKMQDYTAIKEGRENLSSVKEMNLILEMLDSSRAIKPDVAKKVLNILSLNKSTPISQTLPENIIVAGKTGGMPGVRCETAIIYLANRKYILTVMTSHAGNGSSSSNQNIGEHNGSDLISKISLQTYNYFNVLDQ
;
A
#
# COMPACT_ATOMS: atom_id res chain seq x y z
N MET A 1 -4.28 -16.02 33.72
CA MET A 1 -4.99 -17.28 33.34
C MET A 1 -6.38 -17.08 32.71
N LYS A 2 -7.32 -16.24 33.24
CA LYS A 2 -8.61 -16.00 32.55
C LYS A 2 -8.51 -15.04 31.35
N SER A 3 -7.61 -14.05 31.38
CA SER A 3 -7.35 -13.14 30.27
C SER A 3 -6.76 -13.87 29.05
N ASP A 4 -5.77 -14.74 29.27
CA ASP A 4 -5.07 -15.46 28.20
C ASP A 4 -5.98 -16.43 27.42
N ASN A 5 -6.95 -17.05 28.11
CA ASN A 5 -7.91 -17.94 27.46
C ASN A 5 -8.91 -17.17 26.57
N ASN A 6 -9.31 -15.96 26.97
CA ASN A 6 -10.20 -15.13 26.18
C ASN A 6 -9.49 -14.53 24.96
N GLU A 7 -8.26 -14.06 25.11
CA GLU A 7 -7.45 -13.54 24.01
C GLU A 7 -7.23 -14.62 22.94
N ASN A 8 -6.82 -15.82 23.34
CA ASN A 8 -6.68 -16.96 22.42
C ASN A 8 -7.99 -17.33 21.73
N PHE A 9 -9.13 -17.22 22.40
CA PHE A 9 -10.43 -17.49 21.79
C PHE A 9 -10.77 -16.48 20.70
N TYR A 10 -10.59 -15.16 20.98
CA TYR A 10 -10.84 -14.11 19.99
C TYR A 10 -9.87 -14.17 18.81
N LEU A 11 -8.60 -14.49 19.09
CA LEU A 11 -7.59 -14.68 18.05
C LEU A 11 -7.95 -15.82 17.11
N ASN A 12 -8.30 -16.99 17.66
CA ASN A 12 -8.72 -18.15 16.86
C ASN A 12 -9.96 -17.86 16.01
N LYS A 13 -10.90 -17.07 16.54
CA LYS A 13 -12.08 -16.63 15.80
C LYS A 13 -11.71 -15.71 14.64
N LEU A 14 -10.81 -14.76 14.85
CA LEU A 14 -10.29 -13.87 13.81
C LEU A 14 -9.63 -14.67 12.70
N VAL A 15 -8.65 -15.53 13.04
CA VAL A 15 -7.89 -16.35 12.08
C VAL A 15 -8.83 -17.23 11.26
N LYS A 16 -9.77 -17.93 11.93
CA LYS A 16 -10.76 -18.77 11.25
C LYS A 16 -11.62 -17.98 10.28
N SER A 17 -12.04 -16.78 10.67
CA SER A 17 -12.89 -15.94 9.83
C SER A 17 -12.13 -15.44 8.59
N ILE A 18 -10.87 -15.02 8.75
CA ILE A 18 -10.03 -14.58 7.62
C ILE A 18 -9.79 -15.74 6.66
N ASN A 19 -9.42 -16.93 7.18
CA ASN A 19 -9.25 -18.12 6.34
C ASN A 19 -10.49 -18.41 5.49
N THR A 20 -11.67 -18.42 6.11
CA THR A 20 -12.94 -18.65 5.42
C THR A 20 -13.19 -17.61 4.33
N GLN A 21 -12.87 -16.33 4.57
CA GLN A 21 -13.06 -15.28 3.56
C GLN A 21 -12.10 -15.42 2.40
N VAL A 22 -10.83 -15.75 2.67
CA VAL A 22 -9.81 -15.97 1.62
C VAL A 22 -10.15 -17.20 0.79
N GLU A 23 -10.58 -18.32 1.42
CA GLU A 23 -10.99 -19.54 0.73
C GLU A 23 -12.22 -19.33 -0.17
N ASN A 24 -13.17 -18.51 0.28
CA ASN A 24 -14.40 -18.21 -0.48
C ASN A 24 -14.24 -17.07 -1.50
N PHE A 25 -13.06 -16.45 -1.57
CA PHE A 25 -12.82 -15.37 -2.52
C PHE A 25 -12.70 -15.92 -3.94
N ASN A 26 -13.45 -15.30 -4.88
CA ASN A 26 -13.40 -15.71 -6.29
C ASN A 26 -12.18 -15.07 -6.98
N GLY A 27 -11.02 -15.63 -6.75
CA GLY A 27 -9.71 -15.18 -7.20
C GLY A 27 -8.62 -15.69 -6.28
N VAL A 28 -7.47 -15.02 -6.27
CA VAL A 28 -6.37 -15.29 -5.34
C VAL A 28 -6.26 -14.12 -4.38
N ALA A 29 -6.25 -14.41 -3.08
CA ALA A 29 -6.06 -13.41 -2.03
C ALA A 29 -4.94 -13.81 -1.07
N GLY A 30 -4.13 -12.83 -0.67
CA GLY A 30 -3.14 -12.94 0.38
C GLY A 30 -3.43 -11.91 1.47
N VAL A 31 -3.20 -12.27 2.72
CA VAL A 31 -3.40 -11.41 3.89
C VAL A 31 -2.21 -11.56 4.83
N SER A 32 -1.74 -10.44 5.36
CA SER A 32 -0.83 -10.44 6.51
C SER A 32 -1.26 -9.40 7.55
N ILE A 33 -1.14 -9.78 8.82
CA ILE A 33 -1.42 -8.95 9.98
C ILE A 33 -0.21 -8.99 10.91
N LYS A 34 0.23 -7.83 11.36
CA LYS A 34 1.30 -7.70 12.35
C LYS A 34 0.85 -6.82 13.49
N ASP A 35 0.82 -7.34 14.69
CA ASP A 35 0.71 -6.53 15.90
C ASP A 35 2.06 -5.91 16.22
N LEU A 36 2.18 -4.61 16.11
CA LEU A 36 3.42 -3.88 16.36
C LEU A 36 3.72 -3.70 17.85
N THR A 37 2.75 -4.02 18.71
CA THR A 37 2.90 -3.95 20.18
C THR A 37 3.50 -5.24 20.75
N THR A 38 3.00 -6.41 20.30
CA THR A 38 3.43 -7.72 20.82
C THR A 38 4.40 -8.45 19.90
N GLY A 39 4.45 -8.06 18.61
CA GLY A 39 5.20 -8.76 17.58
C GLY A 39 4.46 -9.95 16.97
N TRP A 40 3.21 -10.23 17.40
CA TRP A 40 2.44 -11.30 16.79
C TRP A 40 2.22 -11.06 15.29
N TYR A 41 2.35 -12.14 14.53
CA TYR A 41 2.20 -12.13 13.07
C TYR A 41 1.27 -13.27 12.62
N TYR A 42 0.42 -12.96 11.66
CA TYR A 42 -0.40 -13.92 10.95
C TYR A 42 -0.31 -13.66 9.43
N GLY A 43 -0.17 -14.73 8.66
CA GLY A 43 -0.15 -14.68 7.20
C GLY A 43 -0.91 -15.85 6.58
N ILE A 44 -1.63 -15.58 5.50
CA ILE A 44 -2.19 -16.58 4.61
C ILE A 44 -1.86 -16.18 3.18
N ASN A 45 -1.30 -17.11 2.39
CA ASN A 45 -0.76 -16.82 1.06
C ASN A 45 0.24 -15.65 1.06
N ASP A 46 0.94 -15.46 2.17
CA ASP A 46 1.70 -14.23 2.44
C ASP A 46 3.01 -14.12 1.69
N GLU A 47 3.53 -15.24 1.17
CA GLU A 47 4.69 -15.27 0.28
C GLU A 47 4.34 -15.32 -1.21
N LEU A 48 3.05 -15.46 -1.56
CA LEU A 48 2.63 -15.37 -2.96
C LEU A 48 2.90 -13.98 -3.52
N ILE A 49 3.35 -13.95 -4.77
CA ILE A 49 3.68 -12.70 -5.47
C ILE A 49 2.42 -12.18 -6.17
N PHE A 50 2.09 -10.93 -5.88
CA PHE A 50 0.95 -10.21 -6.44
C PHE A 50 1.40 -8.98 -7.22
N PRO A 51 0.67 -8.57 -8.26
CA PRO A 51 0.78 -7.23 -8.80
C PRO A 51 0.37 -6.21 -7.72
N THR A 52 1.22 -5.22 -7.48
CA THR A 52 1.01 -4.22 -6.43
C THR A 52 0.08 -3.09 -6.83
N ALA A 53 -0.15 -2.91 -8.13
CA ALA A 53 -0.74 -1.68 -8.65
C ALA A 53 -0.08 -0.45 -8.00
N SER A 54 -0.86 0.47 -7.41
CA SER A 54 -0.33 1.69 -6.79
C SER A 54 0.26 1.50 -5.40
N SER A 55 0.21 0.31 -4.79
CA SER A 55 0.84 0.10 -3.46
C SER A 55 2.36 0.20 -3.51
N ILE A 56 2.99 -0.07 -4.68
CA ILE A 56 4.44 0.12 -4.90
C ILE A 56 4.92 1.56 -4.65
N LYS A 57 4.02 2.54 -4.67
CA LYS A 57 4.35 3.96 -4.45
C LYS A 57 4.94 4.24 -3.07
N ILE A 58 4.77 3.32 -2.11
CA ILE A 58 5.44 3.40 -0.80
C ILE A 58 6.97 3.33 -0.98
N SER A 59 7.47 2.42 -1.81
CA SER A 59 8.92 2.29 -2.06
C SER A 59 9.49 3.51 -2.79
N ILE A 60 8.73 4.09 -3.72
CA ILE A 60 9.12 5.31 -4.43
C ILE A 60 9.20 6.48 -3.44
N LEU A 61 8.19 6.63 -2.57
CA LEU A 61 8.18 7.65 -1.53
C LEU A 61 9.39 7.51 -0.60
N LEU A 62 9.65 6.30 -0.11
CA LEU A 62 10.79 6.01 0.77
C LEU A 62 12.10 6.46 0.12
N LYS A 63 12.35 6.07 -1.13
CA LYS A 63 13.57 6.47 -1.86
C LYS A 63 13.70 7.97 -2.03
N LEU A 64 12.62 8.69 -2.34
CA LEU A 64 12.64 10.15 -2.46
C LEU A 64 13.05 10.82 -1.13
N ILE A 65 12.45 10.39 -0.02
CA ILE A 65 12.72 10.95 1.30
C ILE A 65 14.15 10.61 1.76
N GLU A 66 14.61 9.38 1.54
CA GLU A 66 16.01 9.00 1.82
C GLU A 66 17.02 9.83 1.01
N SER A 67 16.73 10.03 -0.29
CA SER A 67 17.59 10.83 -1.15
C SER A 67 17.64 12.28 -0.69
N SER A 68 16.54 12.82 -0.20
CA SER A 68 16.49 14.17 0.39
C SER A 68 17.26 14.25 1.68
N GLU A 69 17.10 13.30 2.58
CA GLU A 69 17.81 13.27 3.86
C GLU A 69 19.34 13.10 3.67
N ALA A 70 19.75 12.42 2.60
CA ALA A 70 21.15 12.32 2.19
C ALA A 70 21.65 13.57 1.41
N SER A 71 20.86 14.63 1.34
CA SER A 71 21.17 15.86 0.59
C SER A 71 21.43 15.66 -0.93
N LYS A 72 20.96 14.54 -1.48
CA LYS A 72 21.04 14.22 -2.90
C LYS A 72 19.86 14.76 -3.71
N LEU A 73 18.77 15.12 -3.03
CA LEU A 73 17.53 15.61 -3.62
C LEU A 73 16.99 16.79 -2.80
N ASN A 74 16.60 17.86 -3.48
CA ASN A 74 15.87 18.97 -2.85
C ASN A 74 14.36 18.79 -3.08
N LEU A 75 13.60 18.49 -2.03
CA LEU A 75 12.14 18.32 -2.11
C LEU A 75 11.39 19.61 -2.48
N LEU A 76 11.98 20.77 -2.22
CA LEU A 76 11.42 22.08 -2.59
C LEU A 76 11.74 22.49 -4.03
N LYS A 77 12.52 21.69 -4.77
CA LYS A 77 12.79 21.95 -6.18
C LYS A 77 11.48 21.91 -6.96
N ASN A 78 11.20 22.98 -7.71
CA ASN A 78 10.08 23.04 -8.63
C ASN A 78 10.35 22.20 -9.87
N ILE A 79 9.33 21.47 -10.29
CA ILE A 79 9.27 20.69 -11.52
C ILE A 79 8.20 21.30 -12.40
N GLU A 80 8.60 21.71 -13.59
CA GLU A 80 7.68 22.14 -14.64
C GLU A 80 7.09 20.91 -15.33
N ILE A 81 5.77 20.81 -15.36
CA ILE A 81 5.02 19.67 -15.90
C ILE A 81 4.34 20.13 -17.18
N THR A 82 4.81 19.62 -18.31
CA THR A 82 4.24 19.90 -19.63
C THR A 82 3.12 18.91 -19.98
N GLU A 83 2.38 19.17 -21.06
CA GLU A 83 1.29 18.28 -21.50
C GLU A 83 1.78 16.85 -21.81
N GLU A 84 2.98 16.71 -22.37
CA GLU A 84 3.56 15.43 -22.76
C GLU A 84 3.92 14.54 -21.55
N MET A 85 4.17 15.17 -20.40
CA MET A 85 4.49 14.46 -19.15
C MET A 85 3.24 13.92 -18.44
N LYS A 86 2.04 14.37 -18.86
CA LYS A 86 0.79 13.99 -18.20
C LYS A 86 0.38 12.55 -18.51
N SER A 87 0.12 11.79 -17.46
CA SER A 87 -0.30 10.39 -17.53
C SER A 87 -1.75 10.26 -17.05
N ARG A 88 -2.61 9.66 -17.86
CA ARG A 88 -4.05 9.47 -17.56
C ARG A 88 -4.26 8.48 -16.41
N GLY A 89 -5.52 8.30 -16.05
CA GLY A 89 -5.97 7.39 -14.99
C GLY A 89 -6.15 8.11 -13.66
N SER A 90 -5.57 7.56 -12.58
CA SER A 90 -5.73 8.14 -11.23
C SER A 90 -5.05 9.51 -11.10
N GLY A 91 -5.64 10.36 -10.28
CA GLY A 91 -5.11 11.68 -9.95
C GLY A 91 -5.81 12.83 -10.67
N VAL A 92 -5.22 14.01 -10.55
CA VAL A 92 -5.82 15.27 -11.00
C VAL A 92 -4.94 16.05 -11.99
N ILE A 93 -3.61 15.86 -11.97
CA ILE A 93 -2.68 16.65 -12.79
C ILE A 93 -3.01 16.54 -14.27
N HIS A 94 -3.35 15.34 -14.77
CA HIS A 94 -3.69 15.14 -16.17
C HIS A 94 -5.00 15.81 -16.61
N LYS A 95 -5.80 16.32 -15.65
CA LYS A 95 -7.05 17.07 -15.90
C LYS A 95 -6.84 18.58 -15.91
N MET A 96 -5.69 19.05 -15.45
CA MET A 96 -5.37 20.46 -15.42
C MET A 96 -4.84 20.90 -16.79
N ASN A 97 -5.17 22.13 -17.20
CA ASN A 97 -4.75 22.67 -18.49
C ASN A 97 -3.41 23.42 -18.36
N GLY A 98 -2.61 23.40 -19.43
CA GLY A 98 -1.37 24.15 -19.53
C GLY A 98 -0.23 23.57 -18.68
N THR A 99 0.85 24.32 -18.60
CA THR A 99 2.04 24.00 -17.82
C THR A 99 1.80 24.25 -16.34
N ILE A 100 2.20 23.30 -15.51
CA ILE A 100 2.00 23.32 -14.07
C ILE A 100 3.38 23.25 -13.40
N ASN A 101 3.57 24.00 -12.32
CA ASN A 101 4.77 23.95 -11.50
C ASN A 101 4.43 23.39 -10.11
N LEU A 102 5.05 22.27 -9.74
CA LEU A 102 4.91 21.64 -8.43
C LEU A 102 6.28 21.31 -7.85
N THR A 103 6.41 21.39 -6.53
CA THR A 103 7.62 20.90 -5.86
C THR A 103 7.66 19.37 -5.88
N VAL A 104 8.84 18.78 -5.73
CA VAL A 104 8.98 17.32 -5.59
C VAL A 104 8.17 16.80 -4.40
N GLU A 105 8.10 17.56 -3.30
CA GLU A 105 7.27 17.21 -2.14
C GLU A 105 5.79 17.18 -2.48
N ASN A 106 5.28 18.17 -3.23
CA ASN A 106 3.89 18.18 -3.67
C ASN A 106 3.57 17.00 -4.62
N LEU A 107 4.52 16.64 -5.49
CA LEU A 107 4.40 15.43 -6.32
C LEU A 107 4.31 14.17 -5.45
N ALA A 108 5.16 14.03 -4.43
CA ALA A 108 5.12 12.89 -3.50
C ALA A 108 3.78 12.81 -2.74
N ILE A 109 3.24 13.94 -2.28
CA ILE A 109 1.93 14.04 -1.65
C ILE A 109 0.81 13.59 -2.61
N LEU A 110 0.80 14.12 -3.84
CA LEU A 110 -0.21 13.75 -4.85
C LEU A 110 -0.12 12.27 -5.26
N MET A 111 1.11 11.75 -5.39
CA MET A 111 1.38 10.34 -5.66
C MET A 111 0.73 9.43 -4.60
N ILE A 112 0.83 9.78 -3.33
CA ILE A 112 0.30 8.96 -2.23
C ILE A 112 -1.18 9.22 -2.02
N ASN A 113 -1.59 10.48 -1.84
CA ASN A 113 -2.94 10.82 -1.40
C ASN A 113 -3.99 10.61 -2.49
N LEU A 114 -3.72 11.08 -3.71
CA LEU A 114 -4.62 10.92 -4.86
C LEU A 114 -4.21 9.78 -5.80
N SER A 115 -3.14 9.07 -5.46
CA SER A 115 -2.56 8.06 -6.35
C SER A 115 -2.27 8.60 -7.76
N ASP A 116 -1.94 9.89 -7.89
CA ASP A 116 -1.77 10.59 -9.17
C ASP A 116 -0.68 9.93 -10.02
N ASN A 117 -1.04 9.50 -11.24
CA ASN A 117 -0.13 8.77 -12.13
C ASN A 117 0.93 9.68 -12.74
N THR A 118 0.60 10.94 -13.06
CA THR A 118 1.58 11.93 -13.53
C THR A 118 2.63 12.20 -12.46
N ALA A 119 2.17 12.51 -11.24
CA ALA A 119 3.05 12.70 -10.10
C ALA A 119 3.93 11.47 -9.85
N THR A 120 3.36 10.26 -9.95
CA THR A 120 4.09 9.01 -9.75
C THR A 120 5.21 8.85 -10.78
N ASN A 121 4.91 9.04 -12.06
CA ASN A 121 5.91 8.86 -13.12
C ASN A 121 7.05 9.87 -12.99
N LEU A 122 6.73 11.12 -12.62
CA LEU A 122 7.76 12.14 -12.32
C LEU A 122 8.58 11.76 -11.08
N CYS A 123 7.95 11.24 -10.05
CA CYS A 123 8.64 10.75 -8.86
C CYS A 123 9.57 9.56 -9.18
N ILE A 124 9.16 8.65 -10.09
CA ILE A 124 10.02 7.56 -10.57
C ILE A 124 11.23 8.10 -11.33
N ASP A 125 11.02 9.10 -12.21
CA ASP A 125 12.13 9.72 -12.97
C ASP A 125 13.13 10.44 -12.04
N ILE A 126 12.63 11.09 -10.99
CA ILE A 126 13.47 11.80 -10.01
C ILE A 126 14.21 10.80 -9.09
N ALA A 127 13.53 9.77 -8.60
CA ALA A 127 14.12 8.78 -7.70
C ALA A 127 15.08 7.82 -8.42
N GLY A 128 14.83 7.54 -9.72
CA GLY A 128 15.47 6.50 -10.50
C GLY A 128 14.86 5.12 -10.22
N GLN A 129 14.32 4.44 -11.24
CA GLN A 129 13.73 3.11 -11.08
C GLN A 129 14.73 2.10 -10.53
N ASP A 130 15.95 2.08 -11.10
CA ASP A 130 17.03 1.19 -10.67
C ASP A 130 17.49 1.50 -9.24
N GLU A 131 17.49 2.79 -8.86
CA GLU A 131 17.83 3.22 -7.51
C GLU A 131 16.77 2.83 -6.47
N VAL A 132 15.48 2.83 -6.85
CA VAL A 132 14.40 2.28 -6.02
C VAL A 132 14.61 0.78 -5.81
N ASN A 133 14.86 0.02 -6.89
CA ASN A 133 15.08 -1.42 -6.80
C ASN A 133 16.35 -1.76 -6.02
N LYS A 134 17.45 -0.99 -6.22
CA LYS A 134 18.65 -1.15 -5.44
C LYS A 134 18.40 -0.93 -3.95
N MET A 135 17.67 0.11 -3.56
CA MET A 135 17.27 0.34 -2.17
C MET A 135 16.48 -0.86 -1.61
N LEU A 136 15.54 -1.40 -2.39
CA LEU A 136 14.76 -2.58 -1.98
C LEU A 136 15.66 -3.80 -1.76
N GLU A 137 16.66 -4.01 -2.63
CA GLU A 137 17.67 -5.08 -2.47
C GLU A 137 18.56 -4.87 -1.25
N ASP A 138 19.02 -3.65 -1.02
CA ASP A 138 19.82 -3.27 0.14
C ASP A 138 19.04 -3.50 1.46
N TYR A 139 17.70 -3.43 1.43
CA TYR A 139 16.78 -3.79 2.51
C TYR A 139 16.32 -5.25 2.51
N GLU A 140 16.94 -6.09 1.67
CA GLU A 140 16.68 -7.53 1.58
C GLU A 140 15.27 -7.91 1.10
N PHE A 141 14.56 -7.01 0.38
CA PHE A 141 13.30 -7.37 -0.29
C PHE A 141 13.56 -8.26 -1.50
N VAL A 142 12.94 -9.44 -1.52
CA VAL A 142 13.15 -10.45 -2.56
C VAL A 142 12.16 -10.30 -3.70
N SER A 143 10.88 -10.09 -3.39
CA SER A 143 9.78 -10.05 -4.36
C SER A 143 9.31 -8.65 -4.72
N MET A 144 9.56 -7.65 -3.85
CA MET A 144 9.15 -6.27 -4.13
C MET A 144 10.03 -5.65 -5.21
N ARG A 145 9.40 -5.27 -6.34
CA ARG A 145 10.11 -4.70 -7.50
C ARG A 145 9.28 -3.64 -8.20
N LEU A 146 9.91 -2.53 -8.52
CA LEU A 146 9.39 -1.49 -9.41
C LEU A 146 9.87 -1.77 -10.84
N ASN A 147 9.03 -2.41 -11.65
CA ASN A 147 9.40 -2.89 -12.99
C ASN A 147 8.91 -1.97 -14.12
N ARG A 148 7.99 -1.06 -13.85
CA ARG A 148 7.40 -0.17 -14.85
C ARG A 148 6.82 1.11 -14.26
N LYS A 149 6.71 2.13 -15.11
CA LYS A 149 5.92 3.32 -14.83
C LYS A 149 4.41 3.04 -14.81
N MET A 150 3.63 4.00 -14.30
CA MET A 150 2.17 3.95 -14.37
C MET A 150 1.73 4.15 -15.82
N GLN A 151 0.73 3.38 -16.26
CA GLN A 151 0.18 3.40 -17.63
C GLN A 151 1.20 3.02 -18.73
N ASP A 152 2.28 2.34 -18.41
CA ASP A 152 3.18 1.76 -19.39
C ASP A 152 2.54 0.50 -20.02
N TYR A 153 1.72 0.72 -21.03
CA TYR A 153 0.98 -0.35 -21.72
C TYR A 153 1.90 -1.33 -22.46
N THR A 154 3.10 -0.91 -22.86
CA THR A 154 4.09 -1.79 -23.50
C THR A 154 4.61 -2.79 -22.48
N ALA A 155 5.07 -2.30 -21.33
CA ALA A 155 5.53 -3.16 -20.24
C ALA A 155 4.42 -4.12 -19.76
N ILE A 156 3.17 -3.64 -19.65
CA ILE A 156 2.01 -4.47 -19.26
C ILE A 156 1.80 -5.62 -20.26
N LYS A 157 1.85 -5.34 -21.57
CA LYS A 157 1.70 -6.39 -22.62
C LYS A 157 2.82 -7.41 -22.59
N GLU A 158 4.01 -7.02 -22.16
CA GLU A 158 5.18 -7.88 -21.99
C GLU A 158 5.18 -8.64 -20.64
N GLY A 159 4.12 -8.48 -19.82
CA GLY A 159 4.01 -9.11 -18.50
C GLY A 159 4.90 -8.50 -17.44
N ARG A 160 5.49 -7.32 -17.68
CA ARG A 160 6.29 -6.60 -16.68
C ARG A 160 5.36 -5.82 -15.77
N GLU A 161 5.11 -6.36 -14.57
CA GLU A 161 4.30 -5.73 -13.52
C GLU A 161 5.16 -5.30 -12.33
N ASN A 162 4.68 -4.30 -11.60
CA ASN A 162 5.20 -3.98 -10.28
C ASN A 162 4.70 -5.03 -9.30
N LEU A 163 5.60 -5.66 -8.57
CA LEU A 163 5.33 -6.88 -7.81
C LEU A 163 5.70 -6.75 -6.34
N SER A 164 5.03 -7.49 -5.48
CA SER A 164 5.39 -7.75 -4.08
C SER A 164 4.59 -8.93 -3.53
N SER A 165 4.95 -9.41 -2.34
CA SER A 165 4.10 -10.26 -1.50
C SER A 165 3.41 -9.43 -0.40
N VAL A 166 2.33 -9.95 0.21
CA VAL A 166 1.71 -9.27 1.35
C VAL A 166 2.65 -9.20 2.55
N LYS A 167 3.53 -10.19 2.71
CA LYS A 167 4.58 -10.23 3.74
C LYS A 167 5.55 -9.05 3.58
N GLU A 168 6.04 -8.80 2.37
CA GLU A 168 6.98 -7.71 2.13
C GLU A 168 6.32 -6.32 2.18
N MET A 169 5.07 -6.20 1.73
CA MET A 169 4.31 -4.97 1.92
C MET A 169 4.04 -4.67 3.40
N ASN A 170 3.88 -5.69 4.24
CA ASN A 170 3.80 -5.54 5.68
C ASN A 170 5.16 -5.14 6.28
N LEU A 171 6.23 -5.82 5.85
CA LEU A 171 7.59 -5.58 6.33
C LEU A 171 8.07 -4.14 6.10
N ILE A 172 7.82 -3.54 4.92
CA ILE A 172 8.22 -2.15 4.66
C ILE A 172 7.56 -1.17 5.65
N LEU A 173 6.30 -1.40 6.02
CA LEU A 173 5.61 -0.60 7.03
C LEU A 173 6.14 -0.86 8.45
N GLU A 174 6.47 -2.11 8.79
CA GLU A 174 7.12 -2.45 10.06
C GLU A 174 8.48 -1.76 10.19
N MET A 175 9.29 -1.75 9.12
CA MET A 175 10.57 -1.05 9.09
C MET A 175 10.42 0.47 9.30
N LEU A 176 9.41 1.08 8.67
CA LEU A 176 9.08 2.48 8.85
C LEU A 176 8.66 2.79 10.29
N ASP A 177 7.82 1.94 10.90
CA ASP A 177 7.33 2.16 12.26
C ASP A 177 8.44 1.96 13.32
N SER A 178 9.23 0.91 13.17
CA SER A 178 10.29 0.57 14.13
C SER A 178 11.54 1.43 13.99
N SER A 179 11.74 2.08 12.87
CA SER A 179 12.97 2.84 12.49
C SER A 179 14.25 2.01 12.66
N ARG A 180 14.18 0.68 12.56
CA ARG A 180 15.36 -0.20 12.80
C ARG A 180 16.39 -0.14 11.69
N ALA A 181 15.94 -0.08 10.44
CA ALA A 181 16.81 0.01 9.25
C ALA A 181 16.73 1.38 8.57
N ILE A 182 15.62 2.10 8.78
CA ILE A 182 15.34 3.39 8.18
C ILE A 182 15.61 4.48 9.23
N LYS A 183 16.29 5.56 8.84
CA LYS A 183 16.54 6.70 9.74
C LYS A 183 15.22 7.26 10.29
N PRO A 184 15.14 7.62 11.59
CA PRO A 184 13.90 8.08 12.21
C PRO A 184 13.24 9.27 11.50
N ASP A 185 14.03 10.25 11.03
CA ASP A 185 13.50 11.42 10.32
C ASP A 185 12.93 11.04 8.95
N VAL A 186 13.55 10.09 8.24
CA VAL A 186 13.02 9.51 6.99
C VAL A 186 11.70 8.82 7.26
N ALA A 187 11.68 7.89 8.22
CA ALA A 187 10.49 7.13 8.61
C ALA A 187 9.33 8.05 8.99
N LYS A 188 9.58 9.06 9.81
CA LYS A 188 8.59 10.05 10.23
C LYS A 188 8.00 10.82 9.05
N LYS A 189 8.83 11.30 8.11
CA LYS A 189 8.35 12.02 6.92
C LYS A 189 7.50 11.13 6.01
N VAL A 190 7.93 9.88 5.78
CA VAL A 190 7.19 8.90 5.00
C VAL A 190 5.84 8.60 5.66
N LEU A 191 5.82 8.27 6.95
CA LEU A 191 4.60 7.98 7.69
C LEU A 191 3.63 9.17 7.73
N ASN A 192 4.13 10.39 7.87
CA ASN A 192 3.29 11.60 7.81
C ASN A 192 2.55 11.71 6.46
N ILE A 193 3.22 11.46 5.34
CA ILE A 193 2.59 11.49 4.01
C ILE A 193 1.61 10.33 3.84
N LEU A 194 1.96 9.13 4.34
CA LEU A 194 1.07 7.96 4.32
C LEU A 194 -0.18 8.14 5.18
N SER A 195 -0.12 8.99 6.23
CA SER A 195 -1.22 9.26 7.15
C SER A 195 -2.18 10.36 6.67
N LEU A 196 -1.92 11.00 5.54
CA LEU A 196 -2.84 12.00 4.99
C LEU A 196 -4.22 11.36 4.76
N ASN A 197 -5.26 12.05 5.25
CA ASN A 197 -6.62 11.53 5.24
C ASN A 197 -7.08 11.15 3.82
N LYS A 198 -7.57 9.94 3.69
CA LYS A 198 -8.09 9.38 2.44
C LYS A 198 -9.13 8.31 2.71
N SER A 199 -10.17 8.29 1.90
CA SER A 199 -11.20 7.25 1.95
C SER A 199 -10.71 6.00 1.23
N THR A 200 -10.53 4.91 1.96
CA THR A 200 -10.01 3.63 1.46
C THR A 200 -10.85 2.47 1.99
N PRO A 201 -10.79 1.27 1.39
CA PRO A 201 -11.48 0.09 1.92
C PRO A 201 -11.20 -0.19 3.40
N ILE A 202 -9.96 0.01 3.86
CA ILE A 202 -9.61 -0.11 5.29
C ILE A 202 -10.25 1.03 6.08
N SER A 203 -9.99 2.29 5.74
CA SER A 203 -10.39 3.43 6.56
C SER A 203 -11.91 3.60 6.67
N GLN A 204 -12.66 3.20 5.65
CA GLN A 204 -14.13 3.28 5.64
C GLN A 204 -14.81 2.37 6.66
N THR A 205 -14.12 1.37 7.18
CA THR A 205 -14.64 0.42 8.17
C THR A 205 -14.27 0.78 9.61
N LEU A 206 -13.50 1.86 9.78
CA LEU A 206 -12.96 2.30 11.07
C LEU A 206 -13.63 3.60 11.53
N PRO A 207 -13.65 3.89 12.84
CA PRO A 207 -14.04 5.19 13.35
C PRO A 207 -13.19 6.31 12.73
N GLU A 208 -13.80 7.48 12.51
CA GLU A 208 -13.16 8.62 11.82
C GLU A 208 -11.90 9.16 12.51
N ASN A 209 -11.79 8.97 13.81
CA ASN A 209 -10.63 9.39 14.62
C ASN A 209 -9.44 8.44 14.54
N ILE A 210 -9.58 7.28 13.90
CA ILE A 210 -8.48 6.33 13.74
C ILE A 210 -7.56 6.76 12.60
N ILE A 211 -6.29 6.94 12.92
CA ILE A 211 -5.25 7.26 11.93
C ILE A 211 -4.88 5.99 11.17
N VAL A 212 -4.89 6.10 9.84
CA VAL A 212 -4.51 5.03 8.91
C VAL A 212 -3.38 5.53 8.02
N ALA A 213 -2.17 5.03 8.25
CA ALA A 213 -1.01 5.33 7.42
C ALA A 213 -0.80 4.21 6.37
N GLY A 214 -1.21 4.45 5.13
CA GLY A 214 -1.16 3.36 4.16
C GLY A 214 -1.32 3.78 2.71
N LYS A 215 -1.40 2.78 1.82
CA LYS A 215 -1.59 2.98 0.38
C LYS A 215 -2.44 1.88 -0.22
N THR A 216 -3.41 2.31 -1.03
CA THR A 216 -4.21 1.43 -1.88
C THR A 216 -3.56 1.22 -3.24
N GLY A 217 -3.86 0.09 -3.86
CA GLY A 217 -3.58 -0.19 -5.26
C GLY A 217 -4.78 -0.83 -5.94
N GLY A 218 -5.04 -0.48 -7.19
CA GLY A 218 -6.13 -1.07 -7.95
C GLY A 218 -5.87 -0.99 -9.44
N MET A 219 -6.21 -2.07 -10.13
CA MET A 219 -6.32 -2.20 -11.58
C MET A 219 -7.29 -3.36 -11.89
N PRO A 220 -7.72 -3.56 -13.14
CA PRO A 220 -8.63 -4.65 -13.47
C PRO A 220 -8.20 -6.00 -12.89
N GLY A 221 -9.08 -6.64 -12.12
CA GLY A 221 -8.84 -7.92 -11.45
C GLY A 221 -7.87 -7.90 -10.25
N VAL A 222 -7.34 -6.74 -9.85
CA VAL A 222 -6.38 -6.58 -8.75
C VAL A 222 -6.86 -5.50 -7.79
N ARG A 223 -6.80 -5.81 -6.50
CA ARG A 223 -6.99 -4.82 -5.43
C ARG A 223 -6.01 -5.09 -4.31
N CYS A 224 -5.35 -4.03 -3.85
CA CYS A 224 -4.36 -4.10 -2.78
C CYS A 224 -4.60 -2.96 -1.79
N GLU A 225 -4.36 -3.22 -0.52
CA GLU A 225 -4.18 -2.18 0.48
C GLU A 225 -3.23 -2.66 1.56
N THR A 226 -2.32 -1.80 1.97
CA THR A 226 -1.44 -2.00 3.11
C THR A 226 -1.44 -0.75 3.97
N ALA A 227 -1.61 -0.91 5.28
CA ALA A 227 -1.68 0.22 6.21
C ALA A 227 -1.24 -0.15 7.63
N ILE A 228 -0.68 0.84 8.35
CA ILE A 228 -0.59 0.84 9.80
C ILE A 228 -1.86 1.51 10.34
N ILE A 229 -2.52 0.86 11.28
CA ILE A 229 -3.68 1.37 11.98
C ILE A 229 -3.27 1.71 13.42
N TYR A 230 -3.49 2.97 13.81
CA TYR A 230 -3.11 3.49 15.13
C TYR A 230 -4.34 3.56 16.05
N LEU A 231 -4.39 2.67 17.04
CA LEU A 231 -5.36 2.73 18.14
C LEU A 231 -4.79 3.58 19.29
N ALA A 232 -5.51 3.71 20.39
CA ALA A 232 -5.09 4.55 21.51
C ALA A 232 -3.80 4.06 22.19
N ASN A 233 -3.70 2.75 22.46
CA ASN A 233 -2.57 2.13 23.15
C ASN A 233 -1.86 1.05 22.30
N ARG A 234 -2.37 0.78 21.10
CA ARG A 234 -1.90 -0.31 20.25
C ARG A 234 -1.83 0.14 18.78
N LYS A 235 -0.99 -0.50 18.00
CA LYS A 235 -0.92 -0.32 16.55
C LYS A 235 -0.69 -1.66 15.88
N TYR A 236 -1.25 -1.81 14.69
CA TYR A 236 -1.09 -3.01 13.89
C TYR A 236 -0.97 -2.68 12.40
N ILE A 237 -0.35 -3.57 11.65
CA ILE A 237 -0.32 -3.52 10.19
C ILE A 237 -1.32 -4.52 9.66
N LEU A 238 -2.09 -4.09 8.66
CA LEU A 238 -2.91 -4.95 7.83
C LEU A 238 -2.52 -4.77 6.38
N THR A 239 -2.21 -5.89 5.72
CA THR A 239 -2.00 -5.94 4.26
C THR A 239 -2.93 -6.98 3.66
N VAL A 240 -3.66 -6.59 2.63
CA VAL A 240 -4.49 -7.49 1.82
C VAL A 240 -4.19 -7.22 0.35
N MET A 241 -3.89 -8.26 -0.41
CA MET A 241 -3.68 -8.18 -1.85
C MET A 241 -4.51 -9.24 -2.54
N THR A 242 -5.12 -8.87 -3.67
CA THR A 242 -5.94 -9.79 -4.47
C THR A 242 -5.52 -9.74 -5.93
N SER A 243 -5.69 -10.86 -6.62
CA SER A 243 -5.51 -10.97 -8.07
C SER A 243 -6.52 -11.93 -8.68
N HIS A 244 -6.68 -11.87 -10.01
CA HIS A 244 -7.59 -12.72 -10.78
C HIS A 244 -9.06 -12.66 -10.32
N ALA A 245 -9.44 -11.62 -9.57
CA ALA A 245 -10.81 -11.41 -9.13
C ALA A 245 -11.74 -11.21 -10.35
N GLY A 246 -12.76 -12.06 -10.47
CA GLY A 246 -13.79 -11.92 -11.52
C GLY A 246 -13.47 -12.53 -12.88
N ASN A 247 -12.41 -13.33 -13.04
CA ASN A 247 -12.10 -14.03 -14.29
C ASN A 247 -12.97 -15.26 -14.57
N GLY A 248 -14.12 -15.40 -13.90
CA GLY A 248 -15.15 -16.39 -14.19
C GLY A 248 -16.16 -15.89 -15.23
N SER A 249 -15.95 -16.20 -16.51
CA SER A 249 -16.83 -15.97 -17.66
C SER A 249 -16.99 -14.53 -18.20
N SER A 250 -16.45 -14.32 -19.38
CA SER A 250 -16.93 -13.49 -20.50
C SER A 250 -18.15 -12.62 -20.22
N SER A 251 -17.98 -11.42 -19.75
CA SER A 251 -18.80 -10.27 -20.14
C SER A 251 -18.23 -8.98 -19.51
N SER A 252 -18.16 -7.96 -20.28
CA SER A 252 -18.06 -6.51 -20.16
C SER A 252 -18.07 -5.78 -18.80
N ASN A 253 -17.97 -6.44 -17.64
CA ASN A 253 -17.94 -5.80 -16.33
C ASN A 253 -16.58 -5.99 -15.63
N GLN A 254 -15.56 -5.27 -16.11
CA GLN A 254 -14.24 -5.16 -15.46
C GLN A 254 -14.35 -4.65 -14.00
N ASN A 255 -15.45 -4.01 -13.62
CA ASN A 255 -15.68 -3.44 -12.30
C ASN A 255 -16.08 -4.48 -11.22
N ILE A 256 -16.59 -5.66 -11.59
CA ILE A 256 -17.05 -6.67 -10.59
C ILE A 256 -15.89 -7.22 -9.78
N GLY A 257 -14.74 -7.49 -10.41
CA GLY A 257 -13.55 -7.99 -9.71
C GLY A 257 -12.93 -6.98 -8.74
N GLU A 258 -13.00 -5.68 -9.09
CA GLU A 258 -12.50 -4.61 -8.22
C GLU A 258 -13.36 -4.45 -6.96
N HIS A 259 -14.67 -4.52 -7.09
CA HIS A 259 -15.62 -4.46 -5.96
C HIS A 259 -15.40 -5.65 -5.01
N ASN A 260 -15.28 -6.86 -5.53
CA ASN A 260 -15.05 -8.04 -4.70
C ASN A 260 -13.75 -7.95 -3.89
N GLY A 261 -12.67 -7.44 -4.48
CA GLY A 261 -11.41 -7.23 -3.77
C GLY A 261 -11.52 -6.14 -2.70
N SER A 262 -12.20 -5.02 -2.98
CA SER A 262 -12.44 -3.95 -1.99
C SER A 262 -13.33 -4.43 -0.85
N ASP A 263 -14.38 -5.21 -1.15
CA ASP A 263 -15.27 -5.80 -0.14
C ASP A 263 -14.53 -6.77 0.78
N LEU A 264 -13.64 -7.59 0.21
CA LEU A 264 -12.79 -8.48 1.00
C LEU A 264 -11.90 -7.70 1.95
N ILE A 265 -11.21 -6.65 1.44
CA ILE A 265 -10.35 -5.77 2.26
C ILE A 265 -11.17 -5.16 3.40
N SER A 266 -12.33 -4.59 3.10
CA SER A 266 -13.22 -3.96 4.08
C SER A 266 -13.68 -4.95 5.17
N LYS A 267 -14.09 -6.16 4.79
CA LYS A 267 -14.53 -7.20 5.74
C LYS A 267 -13.39 -7.64 6.66
N ILE A 268 -12.20 -7.90 6.10
CA ILE A 268 -11.02 -8.29 6.88
C ILE A 268 -10.61 -7.14 7.80
N SER A 269 -10.63 -5.90 7.30
CA SER A 269 -10.31 -4.70 8.09
C SER A 269 -11.21 -4.58 9.32
N LEU A 270 -12.54 -4.63 9.13
CA LEU A 270 -13.49 -4.54 10.22
C LEU A 270 -13.29 -5.62 11.29
N GLN A 271 -13.04 -6.85 10.87
CA GLN A 271 -12.82 -7.95 11.81
C GLN A 271 -11.51 -7.82 12.56
N THR A 272 -10.45 -7.40 11.88
CA THR A 272 -9.14 -7.16 12.48
C THR A 272 -9.22 -6.00 13.47
N TYR A 273 -9.90 -4.90 13.11
CA TYR A 273 -10.14 -3.78 14.01
C TYR A 273 -10.91 -4.21 15.26
N ASN A 274 -12.01 -4.94 15.10
CA ASN A 274 -12.81 -5.41 16.23
C ASN A 274 -11.99 -6.26 17.22
N TYR A 275 -11.10 -7.11 16.70
CA TYR A 275 -10.18 -7.87 17.53
C TYR A 275 -9.22 -6.97 18.30
N PHE A 276 -8.50 -6.09 17.61
CA PHE A 276 -7.50 -5.24 18.24
C PHE A 276 -8.11 -4.18 19.15
N ASN A 277 -9.31 -3.67 18.84
CA ASN A 277 -10.02 -2.72 19.69
C ASN A 277 -10.44 -3.32 21.05
N VAL A 278 -10.72 -4.63 21.10
CA VAL A 278 -10.96 -5.33 22.39
C VAL A 278 -9.67 -5.44 23.21
N LEU A 279 -8.52 -5.60 22.55
CA LEU A 279 -7.22 -5.69 23.22
C LEU A 279 -6.63 -4.32 23.62
N ASP A 280 -7.16 -3.23 23.06
CA ASP A 280 -6.68 -1.86 23.28
C ASP A 280 -7.32 -1.22 24.54
N GLN A 281 -8.38 -1.86 25.08
CA GLN A 281 -9.07 -1.44 26.33
C GLN A 281 -8.29 -1.90 27.56
#